data_2aeb7b389b6dd5132cac57dd1f76a402
#
_entry.id   2aeb7b389b6dd5132cac57dd1f76a402
#
_cell.length_a   1.000
_cell.length_b   1.000
_cell.length_c   1.000
_cell.angle_alpha   90.00
_cell.angle_beta   90.00
_cell.angle_gamma   90.00
#
_symmetry.space_group_name_H-M   'P 1'
#
loop_
_entity.id
_entity.type
_entity.pdbx_description
1 polymer ?
#
loop_
_entity_poly.entity_id
_entity_poly.type
_entity_poly.pdbx_seq_one_letter_code
_entity_poly.pdbx_strand_id
1 'polypeptide(L)'
;MTDVTERSEVERILEDPAFAVPEADAASRRPADRFRAGVSRFANGATHAARRRRLEALLAQVDVDDLAADAASRTTAMRPAGAEEVAARVPVACLAARLGFADPDAMPAPVAALAAYYPTGWPSAPADTAATLLLAAARAGHEHTDDVRAGSDAGDGVGVGVGVDLDHDAALRVQLLVQAHAATAGLIAAALRLPAARDADVPTSDLLATVLRDAPPVRQTRRIAPDGDALVLHLDGPDHDSPHDPRTLAFGAGPRACPAGAHALAIASAVVDEVRAC
;
A
#
# COMPACT_ATOMS: atom_id res chain seq x y z
N MET A 1 -11.52 -24.21 1.15
CA MET A 1 -10.41 -23.24 1.14
C MET A 1 -9.18 -24.00 1.57
N THR A 2 -8.17 -24.07 0.74
CA THR A 2 -6.96 -24.89 0.93
C THR A 2 -5.79 -23.96 1.27
N ASP A 3 -5.03 -24.30 2.32
CA ASP A 3 -3.82 -23.60 2.68
C ASP A 3 -2.64 -24.11 1.87
N VAL A 4 -1.83 -23.21 1.32
CA VAL A 4 -0.58 -23.50 0.60
C VAL A 4 0.55 -22.84 1.38
N THR A 5 1.45 -23.65 1.92
CA THR A 5 2.53 -23.23 2.82
C THR A 5 3.92 -23.45 2.22
N GLU A 6 4.05 -24.36 1.25
CA GLU A 6 5.32 -24.63 0.59
C GLU A 6 5.73 -23.44 -0.28
N ARG A 7 6.91 -22.88 -0.03
CA ARG A 7 7.40 -21.66 -0.71
C ARG A 7 7.42 -21.78 -2.22
N SER A 8 7.96 -22.87 -2.76
CA SER A 8 8.03 -23.09 -4.21
C SER A 8 6.67 -23.11 -4.88
N GLU A 9 5.68 -23.69 -4.20
CA GLU A 9 4.31 -23.74 -4.70
C GLU A 9 3.62 -22.38 -4.55
N VAL A 10 3.86 -21.64 -3.46
CA VAL A 10 3.37 -20.26 -3.28
C VAL A 10 3.92 -19.35 -4.37
N GLU A 11 5.23 -19.39 -4.66
CA GLU A 11 5.87 -18.61 -5.73
C GLU A 11 5.27 -18.96 -7.09
N ARG A 12 5.16 -20.24 -7.42
CA ARG A 12 4.56 -20.71 -8.68
C ARG A 12 3.14 -20.15 -8.87
N ILE A 13 2.30 -20.21 -7.82
CA ILE A 13 0.92 -19.70 -7.87
C ILE A 13 0.89 -18.17 -7.98
N LEU A 14 1.80 -17.46 -7.32
CA LEU A 14 1.87 -15.99 -7.39
C LEU A 14 2.28 -15.49 -8.79
N GLU A 15 3.11 -16.25 -9.50
CA GLU A 15 3.62 -15.93 -10.83
C GLU A 15 2.67 -16.33 -11.95
N ASP A 16 1.81 -17.31 -11.74
CA ASP A 16 0.90 -17.84 -12.75
C ASP A 16 -0.39 -16.99 -12.85
N PRO A 17 -0.63 -16.30 -13.99
CA PRO A 17 -1.81 -15.47 -14.18
C PRO A 17 -3.12 -16.27 -14.22
N ALA A 18 -3.09 -17.59 -14.34
CA ALA A 18 -4.28 -18.45 -14.28
C ALA A 18 -4.91 -18.47 -12.88
N PHE A 19 -4.11 -18.16 -11.82
CA PHE A 19 -4.61 -18.05 -10.46
C PHE A 19 -5.16 -16.64 -10.20
N ALA A 20 -6.47 -16.52 -10.29
CA ALA A 20 -7.19 -15.26 -10.14
C ALA A 20 -7.21 -14.76 -8.67
N VAL A 21 -7.52 -13.50 -8.46
CA VAL A 21 -7.91 -12.99 -7.13
C VAL A 21 -9.43 -12.98 -7.02
N PRO A 22 -9.98 -13.08 -5.79
CA PRO A 22 -11.40 -12.81 -5.58
C PRO A 22 -11.76 -11.40 -6.05
N GLU A 23 -12.73 -11.27 -6.93
CA GLU A 23 -13.19 -9.97 -7.42
C GLU A 23 -14.15 -9.31 -6.43
N ALA A 24 -14.17 -7.98 -6.42
CA ALA A 24 -15.15 -7.23 -5.67
C ALA A 24 -16.45 -7.08 -6.46
N ASP A 25 -17.57 -6.99 -5.75
CA ASP A 25 -18.89 -6.80 -6.37
C ASP A 25 -19.00 -5.40 -7.01
N ALA A 26 -18.95 -5.37 -8.34
CA ALA A 26 -19.10 -4.15 -9.13
C ALA A 26 -20.54 -3.62 -9.18
N ALA A 27 -21.55 -4.47 -8.86
CA ALA A 27 -22.96 -4.07 -8.85
C ALA A 27 -23.40 -3.41 -7.54
N SER A 28 -22.57 -3.50 -6.50
CA SER A 28 -22.88 -2.89 -5.20
C SER A 28 -22.98 -1.36 -5.31
N ARG A 29 -23.97 -0.80 -4.57
CA ARG A 29 -24.17 0.66 -4.48
C ARG A 29 -23.43 1.29 -3.30
N ARG A 30 -22.84 0.48 -2.43
CA ARG A 30 -22.11 0.95 -1.25
C ARG A 30 -20.77 1.60 -1.67
N PRO A 31 -20.43 2.78 -1.12
CA PRO A 31 -19.19 3.48 -1.48
C PRO A 31 -17.92 2.64 -1.31
N ALA A 32 -17.80 1.91 -0.21
CA ALA A 32 -16.63 1.06 0.06
C ALA A 32 -16.52 -0.15 -0.89
N ASP A 33 -17.65 -0.74 -1.31
CA ASP A 33 -17.65 -1.81 -2.32
C ASP A 33 -17.28 -1.27 -3.70
N ARG A 34 -17.82 -0.11 -4.08
CA ARG A 34 -17.46 0.56 -5.34
C ARG A 34 -15.99 0.92 -5.39
N PHE A 35 -15.44 1.39 -4.27
CA PHE A 35 -14.00 1.60 -4.14
C PHE A 35 -13.24 0.30 -4.39
N ARG A 36 -13.59 -0.82 -3.73
CA ARG A 36 -12.94 -2.13 -3.95
C ARG A 36 -13.06 -2.58 -5.40
N ALA A 37 -14.21 -2.41 -6.03
CA ALA A 37 -14.40 -2.75 -7.45
C ALA A 37 -13.58 -1.84 -8.40
N GLY A 38 -13.23 -0.63 -7.97
CA GLY A 38 -12.43 0.33 -8.74
C GLY A 38 -10.92 0.10 -8.71
N VAL A 39 -10.38 -0.69 -7.78
CA VAL A 39 -8.92 -0.83 -7.56
C VAL A 39 -8.31 -2.03 -8.28
N SER A 40 -6.97 -2.06 -8.41
CA SER A 40 -6.24 -3.14 -9.08
C SER A 40 -6.28 -4.47 -8.30
N ARG A 41 -6.30 -4.41 -6.96
CA ARG A 41 -6.20 -5.59 -6.09
C ARG A 41 -7.33 -6.61 -6.29
N PHE A 42 -8.53 -6.17 -6.64
CA PHE A 42 -9.73 -7.02 -6.79
C PHE A 42 -10.18 -7.13 -8.25
N ALA A 43 -9.26 -6.93 -9.18
CA ALA A 43 -9.50 -7.09 -10.61
C ALA A 43 -8.59 -8.17 -11.20
N ASN A 44 -9.00 -8.82 -12.29
CA ASN A 44 -8.23 -9.83 -13.00
C ASN A 44 -8.01 -9.43 -14.47
N GLY A 45 -7.17 -10.17 -15.17
CA GLY A 45 -6.93 -10.02 -16.62
C GLY A 45 -6.53 -8.62 -17.05
N ALA A 46 -7.10 -8.16 -18.16
CA ALA A 46 -6.78 -6.87 -18.78
C ALA A 46 -7.12 -5.68 -17.87
N THR A 47 -8.18 -5.76 -17.07
CA THR A 47 -8.57 -4.73 -16.10
C THR A 47 -7.49 -4.57 -15.02
N HIS A 48 -7.02 -5.67 -14.45
CA HIS A 48 -5.89 -5.63 -13.51
C HIS A 48 -4.67 -5.00 -14.16
N ALA A 49 -4.28 -5.46 -15.35
CA ALA A 49 -3.08 -4.96 -16.02
C ALA A 49 -3.15 -3.46 -16.32
N ALA A 50 -4.30 -2.95 -16.75
CA ALA A 50 -4.49 -1.52 -17.00
C ALA A 50 -4.38 -0.68 -15.72
N ARG A 51 -5.08 -1.09 -14.65
CA ARG A 51 -5.04 -0.41 -13.34
C ARG A 51 -3.65 -0.48 -12.72
N ARG A 52 -2.96 -1.61 -12.88
CA ARG A 52 -1.60 -1.81 -12.39
C ARG A 52 -0.62 -0.82 -13.05
N ARG A 53 -0.62 -0.71 -14.36
CA ARG A 53 0.22 0.26 -15.08
C ARG A 53 -0.04 1.70 -14.61
N ARG A 54 -1.32 2.06 -14.41
CA ARG A 54 -1.66 3.40 -13.92
C ARG A 54 -1.17 3.65 -12.50
N LEU A 55 -1.31 2.66 -11.61
CA LEU A 55 -0.83 2.72 -10.24
C LEU A 55 0.71 2.85 -10.18
N GLU A 56 1.43 2.13 -11.03
CA GLU A 56 2.88 2.24 -11.17
C GLU A 56 3.29 3.63 -11.71
N ALA A 57 2.53 4.20 -12.64
CA ALA A 57 2.77 5.55 -13.13
C ALA A 57 2.54 6.62 -12.04
N LEU A 58 1.58 6.43 -11.13
CA LEU A 58 1.41 7.31 -9.96
C LEU A 58 2.60 7.20 -9.01
N LEU A 59 3.07 5.98 -8.72
CA LEU A 59 4.23 5.75 -7.86
C LEU A 59 5.53 6.28 -8.44
N ALA A 60 5.71 6.23 -9.76
CA ALA A 60 6.90 6.75 -10.42
C ALA A 60 7.06 8.29 -10.27
N GLN A 61 6.01 8.99 -9.86
CA GLN A 61 6.05 10.43 -9.55
C GLN A 61 6.42 10.71 -8.07
N VAL A 62 6.50 9.68 -7.25
CA VAL A 62 6.83 9.79 -5.82
C VAL A 62 8.31 9.46 -5.65
N ASP A 63 9.12 10.50 -5.45
CA ASP A 63 10.53 10.32 -5.15
C ASP A 63 10.71 9.66 -3.78
N VAL A 64 11.55 8.63 -3.73
CA VAL A 64 11.75 7.79 -2.54
C VAL A 64 12.54 8.52 -1.45
N ASP A 65 13.53 9.32 -1.83
CA ASP A 65 14.37 10.06 -0.90
C ASP A 65 13.58 11.22 -0.27
N ASP A 66 12.80 11.93 -1.09
CA ASP A 66 11.88 12.95 -0.63
C ASP A 66 10.82 12.39 0.34
N LEU A 67 10.32 11.17 0.05
CA LEU A 67 9.36 10.49 0.91
C LEU A 67 9.98 10.10 2.25
N ALA A 68 11.23 9.62 2.26
CA ALA A 68 11.97 9.32 3.47
C ALA A 68 12.22 10.59 4.32
N ALA A 69 12.61 11.71 3.68
CA ALA A 69 12.83 12.98 4.37
C ALA A 69 11.54 13.52 5.01
N ASP A 70 10.39 13.43 4.31
CA ASP A 70 9.08 13.81 4.86
C ASP A 70 8.70 12.91 6.06
N ALA A 71 8.94 11.59 5.94
CA ALA A 71 8.67 10.65 7.02
C ALA A 71 9.51 10.94 8.27
N ALA A 72 10.79 11.24 8.12
CA ALA A 72 11.67 11.65 9.21
C ALA A 72 11.18 12.94 9.90
N SER A 73 10.87 13.97 9.10
CA SER A 73 10.36 15.25 9.61
C SER A 73 9.07 15.10 10.40
N ARG A 74 8.09 14.36 9.86
CA ARG A 74 6.81 14.07 10.53
C ARG A 74 7.01 13.25 11.80
N THR A 75 7.91 12.28 11.79
CA THR A 75 8.25 11.48 12.96
C THR A 75 8.80 12.35 14.07
N THR A 76 9.74 13.23 13.76
CA THR A 76 10.29 14.20 14.73
C THR A 76 9.19 15.08 15.33
N ALA A 77 8.29 15.62 14.52
CA ALA A 77 7.18 16.44 14.97
C ALA A 77 6.17 15.68 15.86
N MET A 78 5.97 14.38 15.59
CA MET A 78 5.01 13.53 16.28
C MET A 78 5.61 12.74 17.47
N ARG A 79 6.90 12.86 17.78
CA ARG A 79 7.55 12.14 18.89
C ARG A 79 6.76 12.12 20.21
N PRO A 80 6.16 13.24 20.66
CA PRO A 80 5.42 13.25 21.92
C PRO A 80 4.20 12.32 21.94
N ALA A 81 3.68 11.92 20.78
CA ALA A 81 2.54 11.00 20.67
C ALA A 81 2.92 9.52 20.89
N GLY A 82 4.22 9.20 20.84
CA GLY A 82 4.73 7.84 21.01
C GLY A 82 4.84 7.03 19.72
N ALA A 83 5.67 5.99 19.76
CA ALA A 83 6.05 5.21 18.57
C ALA A 83 4.86 4.52 17.87
N GLU A 84 3.85 4.09 18.62
CA GLU A 84 2.65 3.42 18.06
C GLU A 84 1.83 4.39 17.21
N GLU A 85 1.58 5.59 17.71
CA GLU A 85 0.83 6.63 16.98
C GLU A 85 1.62 7.12 15.75
N VAL A 86 2.94 7.28 15.88
CA VAL A 86 3.84 7.60 14.77
C VAL A 86 3.74 6.53 13.68
N ALA A 87 3.88 5.25 14.04
CA ALA A 87 3.80 4.14 13.09
C ALA A 87 2.44 4.08 12.38
N ALA A 88 1.36 4.40 13.08
CA ALA A 88 0.00 4.37 12.52
C ALA A 88 -0.28 5.53 11.54
N ARG A 89 0.30 6.71 11.76
CA ARG A 89 -0.07 7.93 11.03
C ARG A 89 0.94 8.38 9.99
N VAL A 90 2.23 8.35 10.31
CA VAL A 90 3.27 8.91 9.44
C VAL A 90 3.27 8.28 8.04
N PRO A 91 3.20 6.93 7.87
CA PRO A 91 3.22 6.32 6.55
C PRO A 91 2.09 6.80 5.62
N VAL A 92 0.89 6.97 6.18
CA VAL A 92 -0.26 7.44 5.41
C VAL A 92 -0.14 8.93 5.10
N ALA A 93 0.25 9.76 6.08
CA ALA A 93 0.32 11.20 5.91
C ALA A 93 1.38 11.62 4.88
N CYS A 94 2.60 11.04 4.94
CA CYS A 94 3.64 11.37 3.95
C CYS A 94 3.27 10.85 2.55
N LEU A 95 2.70 9.66 2.43
CA LEU A 95 2.26 9.17 1.13
C LEU A 95 1.10 10.00 0.56
N ALA A 96 0.14 10.42 1.40
CA ALA A 96 -0.96 11.30 1.00
C ALA A 96 -0.44 12.67 0.49
N ALA A 97 0.54 13.26 1.17
CA ALA A 97 1.17 14.51 0.73
C ALA A 97 1.77 14.37 -0.68
N ARG A 98 2.52 13.29 -0.94
CA ARG A 98 3.15 13.02 -2.25
C ARG A 98 2.15 12.64 -3.34
N LEU A 99 0.99 12.12 -2.98
CA LEU A 99 -0.10 11.81 -3.91
C LEU A 99 -1.06 12.99 -4.13
N GLY A 100 -0.77 14.18 -3.59
CA GLY A 100 -1.50 15.41 -3.84
C GLY A 100 -2.80 15.56 -3.06
N PHE A 101 -2.95 14.91 -1.90
CA PHE A 101 -4.08 15.18 -1.01
C PHE A 101 -3.89 16.53 -0.32
N ALA A 102 -4.94 17.38 -0.33
CA ALA A 102 -4.87 18.75 0.19
C ALA A 102 -4.61 18.81 1.72
N ASP A 103 -5.13 17.86 2.48
CA ASP A 103 -4.91 17.73 3.92
C ASP A 103 -4.38 16.32 4.25
N PRO A 104 -3.06 16.09 4.07
CA PRO A 104 -2.47 14.77 4.28
C PRO A 104 -2.55 14.30 5.73
N ASP A 105 -2.56 15.21 6.71
CA ASP A 105 -2.59 14.87 8.13
C ASP A 105 -3.98 14.43 8.61
N ALA A 106 -5.03 14.77 7.87
CA ALA A 106 -6.38 14.27 8.11
C ALA A 106 -6.63 12.86 7.52
N MET A 107 -5.76 12.35 6.63
CA MET A 107 -5.99 11.08 5.92
C MET A 107 -5.81 9.81 6.76
N PRO A 108 -4.96 9.72 7.79
CA PRO A 108 -4.75 8.46 8.54
C PRO A 108 -6.03 7.87 9.13
N ALA A 109 -6.90 8.67 9.73
CA ALA A 109 -8.11 8.16 10.38
C ALA A 109 -9.13 7.53 9.39
N PRO A 110 -9.55 8.20 8.29
CA PRO A 110 -10.43 7.57 7.32
C PRO A 110 -9.75 6.41 6.57
N VAL A 111 -8.43 6.47 6.35
CA VAL A 111 -7.69 5.34 5.75
C VAL A 111 -7.73 4.13 6.67
N ALA A 112 -7.54 4.27 7.97
CA ALA A 112 -7.65 3.18 8.93
C ALA A 112 -9.04 2.51 8.91
N ALA A 113 -10.12 3.32 8.88
CA ALA A 113 -11.48 2.82 8.82
C ALA A 113 -11.75 2.02 7.53
N LEU A 114 -11.25 2.51 6.39
CA LEU A 114 -11.39 1.82 5.11
C LEU A 114 -10.49 0.58 5.02
N ALA A 115 -9.27 0.64 5.57
CA ALA A 115 -8.33 -0.47 5.59
C ALA A 115 -8.84 -1.68 6.38
N ALA A 116 -9.56 -1.46 7.49
CA ALA A 116 -10.18 -2.53 8.26
C ALA A 116 -11.25 -3.32 7.47
N TYR A 117 -11.97 -2.64 6.59
CA TYR A 117 -12.96 -3.23 5.68
C TYR A 117 -12.30 -3.91 4.45
N TYR A 118 -11.23 -3.34 3.94
CA TYR A 118 -10.66 -3.60 2.63
C TYR A 118 -10.39 -5.08 2.31
N PRO A 119 -9.82 -5.91 3.22
CA PRO A 119 -9.50 -7.31 2.91
C PRO A 119 -10.73 -8.21 2.80
N THR A 120 -11.77 -7.95 3.58
CA THR A 120 -12.91 -8.86 3.75
C THR A 120 -14.15 -8.43 2.99
N GLY A 121 -14.38 -7.13 2.86
CA GLY A 121 -15.62 -6.57 2.32
C GLY A 121 -16.84 -6.74 3.25
N TRP A 122 -16.62 -7.01 4.55
CA TRP A 122 -17.71 -7.08 5.50
C TRP A 122 -18.39 -5.71 5.68
N PRO A 123 -19.72 -5.60 5.56
CA PRO A 123 -20.44 -4.34 5.62
C PRO A 123 -20.09 -3.49 6.85
N SER A 124 -19.70 -2.23 6.61
CA SER A 124 -19.26 -1.30 7.64
C SER A 124 -19.64 0.14 7.27
N ALA A 125 -20.51 0.78 8.05
CA ALA A 125 -20.89 2.17 7.83
C ALA A 125 -19.70 3.14 7.95
N PRO A 126 -18.78 2.99 8.91
CA PRO A 126 -17.55 3.79 8.94
C PRO A 126 -16.70 3.67 7.66
N ALA A 127 -16.63 2.47 7.05
CA ALA A 127 -15.90 2.28 5.80
C ALA A 127 -16.57 2.97 4.62
N ASP A 128 -17.89 2.97 4.54
CA ASP A 128 -18.63 3.68 3.48
C ASP A 128 -18.43 5.21 3.57
N THR A 129 -18.48 5.76 4.79
CA THR A 129 -18.18 7.17 5.04
C THR A 129 -16.74 7.51 4.67
N ALA A 130 -15.79 6.69 5.09
CA ALA A 130 -14.37 6.85 4.79
C ALA A 130 -14.08 6.78 3.28
N ALA A 131 -14.68 5.82 2.56
CA ALA A 131 -14.53 5.70 1.12
C ALA A 131 -15.04 6.96 0.39
N THR A 132 -16.20 7.48 0.78
CA THR A 132 -16.76 8.72 0.21
C THR A 132 -15.82 9.90 0.43
N LEU A 133 -15.33 10.09 1.66
CA LEU A 133 -14.42 11.18 2.02
C LEU A 133 -13.09 11.08 1.25
N LEU A 134 -12.45 9.91 1.27
CA LEU A 134 -11.16 9.71 0.64
C LEU A 134 -11.21 9.89 -0.88
N LEU A 135 -12.26 9.38 -1.53
CA LEU A 135 -12.43 9.57 -2.98
C LEU A 135 -12.68 11.03 -3.34
N ALA A 136 -13.43 11.77 -2.53
CA ALA A 136 -13.63 13.22 -2.73
C ALA A 136 -12.31 13.99 -2.54
N ALA A 137 -11.54 13.69 -1.49
CA ALA A 137 -10.24 14.31 -1.25
C ALA A 137 -9.22 14.03 -2.36
N ALA A 138 -9.22 12.80 -2.91
CA ALA A 138 -8.33 12.42 -4.01
C ALA A 138 -8.67 13.16 -5.32
N ARG A 139 -9.96 13.44 -5.60
CA ARG A 139 -10.39 14.24 -6.77
C ARG A 139 -9.98 15.70 -6.64
N ALA A 140 -10.27 16.33 -5.50
CA ALA A 140 -9.94 17.73 -5.24
C ALA A 140 -8.45 18.03 -5.36
N GLY A 141 -7.58 17.13 -4.92
CA GLY A 141 -6.13 17.25 -5.05
C GLY A 141 -5.64 17.19 -6.51
N HIS A 142 -6.37 16.53 -7.40
CA HIS A 142 -6.01 16.47 -8.82
C HIS A 142 -6.32 17.78 -9.57
N GLU A 143 -7.49 18.34 -9.33
CA GLU A 143 -7.91 19.60 -9.93
C GLU A 143 -6.93 20.74 -9.59
N HIS A 144 -6.41 20.76 -8.37
CA HIS A 144 -5.44 21.77 -7.93
C HIS A 144 -4.06 21.62 -8.60
N THR A 145 -3.61 20.41 -8.88
CA THR A 145 -2.31 20.17 -9.56
C THR A 145 -2.37 20.49 -11.06
N ASP A 146 -3.51 20.30 -11.70
CA ASP A 146 -3.69 20.63 -13.12
C ASP A 146 -3.82 22.13 -13.34
N ASP A 147 -4.47 22.88 -12.46
CA ASP A 147 -4.55 24.35 -12.51
C ASP A 147 -3.16 25.01 -12.36
N VAL A 148 -2.30 24.48 -11.48
CA VAL A 148 -0.93 24.98 -11.30
C VAL A 148 -0.05 24.68 -12.52
N ARG A 149 -0.24 23.56 -13.21
CA ARG A 149 0.48 23.21 -14.45
C ARG A 149 -0.03 23.99 -15.66
N ALA A 150 -1.35 24.20 -15.77
CA ALA A 150 -1.94 24.96 -16.86
C ALA A 150 -1.56 26.47 -16.83
N GLY A 151 -1.27 27.00 -15.65
CA GLY A 151 -0.82 28.38 -15.47
C GLY A 151 0.63 28.64 -15.90
N SER A 152 1.45 27.60 -16.15
CA SER A 152 2.85 27.72 -16.55
C SER A 152 3.13 27.52 -18.05
N ASP A 153 2.17 27.03 -18.84
CA ASP A 153 2.31 26.77 -20.27
C ASP A 153 1.16 27.39 -21.08
N ALA A 154 1.24 28.69 -21.33
CA ALA A 154 0.42 29.36 -22.32
C ALA A 154 1.05 29.11 -23.72
N GLY A 155 0.99 27.89 -24.24
CA GLY A 155 1.40 27.49 -25.57
C GLY A 155 0.25 26.74 -26.25
N ASP A 156 -0.21 27.30 -27.42
CA ASP A 156 -1.23 26.73 -28.28
C ASP A 156 -0.93 25.26 -28.66
N GLY A 157 -1.56 24.34 -27.96
CA GLY A 157 -1.60 22.93 -28.28
C GLY A 157 -3.03 22.42 -28.24
N VAL A 158 -3.58 22.09 -29.42
CA VAL A 158 -4.87 21.38 -29.55
C VAL A 158 -4.72 20.04 -28.87
N GLY A 159 -5.03 20.00 -27.58
CA GLY A 159 -5.08 18.78 -26.78
C GLY A 159 -6.29 17.97 -27.18
N VAL A 160 -6.06 16.84 -27.87
CA VAL A 160 -7.05 15.74 -27.93
C VAL A 160 -7.20 15.25 -26.49
N GLY A 161 -8.25 15.73 -25.82
CA GLY A 161 -8.61 15.33 -24.48
C GLY A 161 -8.94 13.84 -24.46
N VAL A 162 -7.97 13.00 -24.08
CA VAL A 162 -8.26 11.69 -23.52
C VAL A 162 -8.92 11.99 -22.19
N GLY A 163 -10.23 11.84 -22.11
CA GLY A 163 -10.98 11.99 -20.86
C GLY A 163 -10.41 11.00 -19.85
N VAL A 164 -9.50 11.47 -19.00
CA VAL A 164 -8.95 10.70 -17.91
C VAL A 164 -10.13 10.47 -16.99
N ASP A 165 -10.46 9.19 -16.76
CA ASP A 165 -11.52 8.83 -15.83
C ASP A 165 -11.03 9.16 -14.41
N LEU A 166 -11.30 10.39 -13.97
CA LEU A 166 -10.87 10.96 -12.68
C LEU A 166 -11.26 10.06 -11.50
N ASP A 167 -12.34 9.29 -11.65
CA ASP A 167 -12.79 8.33 -10.65
C ASP A 167 -11.82 7.14 -10.51
N HIS A 168 -11.22 6.67 -11.60
CA HIS A 168 -10.23 5.60 -11.54
C HIS A 168 -8.93 6.05 -10.87
N ASP A 169 -8.41 7.21 -11.19
CA ASP A 169 -7.19 7.74 -10.57
C ASP A 169 -7.38 8.02 -9.08
N ALA A 170 -8.51 8.59 -8.70
CA ALA A 170 -8.86 8.79 -7.29
C ALA A 170 -8.89 7.46 -6.52
N ALA A 171 -9.50 6.41 -7.09
CA ALA A 171 -9.54 5.10 -6.46
C ALA A 171 -8.14 4.48 -6.31
N LEU A 172 -7.26 4.63 -7.30
CA LEU A 172 -5.89 4.10 -7.23
C LEU A 172 -5.02 4.85 -6.23
N ARG A 173 -5.15 6.18 -6.10
CA ARG A 173 -4.48 6.97 -5.04
C ARG A 173 -4.93 6.52 -3.66
N VAL A 174 -6.24 6.36 -3.44
CA VAL A 174 -6.79 5.85 -2.18
C VAL A 174 -6.32 4.41 -1.93
N GLN A 175 -6.23 3.56 -2.97
CA GLN A 175 -5.68 2.20 -2.85
C GLN A 175 -4.28 2.21 -2.28
N LEU A 176 -3.39 3.11 -2.74
CA LEU A 176 -2.02 3.22 -2.24
C LEU A 176 -1.99 3.52 -0.74
N LEU A 177 -2.81 4.46 -0.27
CA LEU A 177 -2.90 4.78 1.16
C LEU A 177 -3.43 3.60 1.98
N VAL A 178 -4.52 2.97 1.53
CA VAL A 178 -5.16 1.86 2.25
C VAL A 178 -4.25 0.64 2.35
N GLN A 179 -3.52 0.30 1.28
CA GLN A 179 -2.60 -0.83 1.30
C GLN A 179 -1.32 -0.56 2.09
N ALA A 180 -0.83 0.69 2.11
CA ALA A 180 0.33 1.08 2.91
C ALA A 180 0.02 1.07 4.41
N HIS A 181 -1.21 1.39 4.83
CA HIS A 181 -1.55 1.64 6.23
C HIS A 181 -1.11 0.51 7.17
N ALA A 182 -1.75 -0.65 7.10
CA ALA A 182 -1.49 -1.73 8.06
C ALA A 182 -0.13 -2.41 7.85
N ALA A 183 0.30 -2.54 6.59
CA ALA A 183 1.55 -3.22 6.25
C ALA A 183 2.77 -2.41 6.72
N THR A 184 2.83 -1.12 6.41
CA THR A 184 3.99 -0.29 6.79
C THR A 184 4.00 0.01 8.29
N ALA A 185 2.83 0.31 8.89
CA ALA A 185 2.73 0.46 10.35
C ALA A 185 3.13 -0.81 11.09
N GLY A 186 2.70 -1.98 10.62
CA GLY A 186 3.09 -3.28 11.18
C GLY A 186 4.60 -3.54 11.08
N LEU A 187 5.22 -3.19 9.96
CA LEU A 187 6.66 -3.32 9.75
C LEU A 187 7.45 -2.44 10.73
N ILE A 188 7.10 -1.17 10.85
CA ILE A 188 7.71 -0.23 11.80
C ILE A 188 7.57 -0.73 13.24
N ALA A 189 6.33 -1.03 13.64
CA ALA A 189 6.07 -1.47 15.01
C ALA A 189 6.76 -2.79 15.36
N ALA A 190 6.87 -3.73 14.42
CA ALA A 190 7.58 -4.98 14.63
C ALA A 190 9.10 -4.76 14.74
N ALA A 191 9.68 -3.93 13.87
CA ALA A 191 11.10 -3.59 13.91
C ALA A 191 11.50 -2.94 15.25
N LEU A 192 10.72 -1.97 15.72
CA LEU A 192 10.94 -1.29 17.00
C LEU A 192 10.80 -2.21 18.23
N ARG A 193 10.05 -3.32 18.11
CA ARG A 193 9.93 -4.33 19.18
C ARG A 193 11.05 -5.34 19.24
N LEU A 194 11.88 -5.45 18.20
CA LEU A 194 13.02 -6.35 18.22
C LEU A 194 13.99 -5.95 19.35
N PRO A 195 14.53 -6.91 20.13
CA PRO A 195 15.56 -6.57 21.14
C PRO A 195 16.76 -5.83 20.54
N ALA A 196 17.16 -6.19 19.33
CA ALA A 196 18.23 -5.56 18.58
C ALA A 196 17.95 -4.09 18.22
N ALA A 197 16.72 -3.63 18.26
CA ALA A 197 16.39 -2.22 18.01
C ALA A 197 16.92 -1.26 19.09
N ARG A 198 17.31 -1.79 20.27
CA ARG A 198 17.94 -1.03 21.37
C ARG A 198 19.44 -0.83 21.17
N ASP A 199 20.04 -1.58 20.27
CA ASP A 199 21.45 -1.49 19.93
C ASP A 199 21.62 -0.51 18.75
N ALA A 200 22.25 0.62 19.02
CA ALA A 200 22.45 1.67 18.00
C ALA A 200 23.37 1.22 16.86
N ASP A 201 24.21 0.20 17.09
CA ASP A 201 25.14 -0.30 16.08
C ASP A 201 24.45 -1.24 15.07
N VAL A 202 23.23 -1.72 15.36
CA VAL A 202 22.46 -2.55 14.43
C VAL A 202 21.77 -1.65 13.38
N PRO A 203 22.09 -1.84 12.08
CA PRO A 203 21.45 -1.07 11.01
C PRO A 203 19.93 -1.27 10.98
N THR A 204 19.18 -0.22 10.72
CA THR A 204 17.72 -0.32 10.56
C THR A 204 17.32 -1.24 9.41
N SER A 205 18.09 -1.28 8.33
CA SER A 205 17.91 -2.25 7.24
C SER A 205 17.86 -3.70 7.72
N ASP A 206 18.70 -4.05 8.68
CA ASP A 206 18.79 -5.42 9.21
C ASP A 206 17.59 -5.74 10.12
N LEU A 207 17.10 -4.75 10.87
CA LEU A 207 15.87 -4.89 11.64
C LEU A 207 14.67 -5.13 10.72
N LEU A 208 14.54 -4.33 9.67
CA LEU A 208 13.45 -4.47 8.70
C LEU A 208 13.54 -5.80 7.96
N ALA A 209 14.74 -6.21 7.52
CA ALA A 209 14.96 -7.49 6.87
C ALA A 209 14.59 -8.66 7.79
N THR A 210 14.94 -8.58 9.07
CA THR A 210 14.57 -9.58 10.08
C THR A 210 13.07 -9.71 10.22
N VAL A 211 12.33 -8.58 10.31
CA VAL A 211 10.87 -8.62 10.38
C VAL A 211 10.25 -9.21 9.12
N LEU A 212 10.74 -8.80 7.94
CA LEU A 212 10.21 -9.28 6.67
C LEU A 212 10.44 -10.78 6.45
N ARG A 213 11.52 -11.31 7.00
CA ARG A 213 11.84 -12.73 6.95
C ARG A 213 11.03 -13.54 7.97
N ASP A 214 11.05 -13.12 9.25
CA ASP A 214 10.60 -13.96 10.36
C ASP A 214 9.12 -13.74 10.72
N ALA A 215 8.61 -12.52 10.55
CA ALA A 215 7.26 -12.15 10.94
C ALA A 215 6.69 -11.00 10.07
N PRO A 216 6.57 -11.20 8.75
CA PRO A 216 6.09 -10.15 7.87
C PRO A 216 4.69 -9.66 8.26
N PRO A 217 4.41 -8.35 8.16
CA PRO A 217 3.08 -7.81 8.48
C PRO A 217 1.95 -8.38 7.61
N VAL A 218 2.27 -8.76 6.37
CA VAL A 218 1.33 -9.43 5.46
C VAL A 218 1.73 -10.89 5.37
N ARG A 219 1.01 -11.72 6.09
CA ARG A 219 1.32 -13.17 6.19
C ARG A 219 0.63 -14.03 5.15
N GLN A 220 -0.46 -13.55 4.57
CA GLN A 220 -1.30 -14.35 3.69
C GLN A 220 -1.85 -13.53 2.53
N THR A 221 -2.08 -14.20 1.41
CA THR A 221 -2.89 -13.69 0.31
C THR A 221 -3.81 -14.78 -0.23
N ARG A 222 -4.83 -14.39 -1.00
CA ARG A 222 -5.83 -15.32 -1.53
C ARG A 222 -5.74 -15.42 -3.04
N ARG A 223 -5.98 -16.63 -3.55
CA ARG A 223 -6.17 -16.90 -4.98
C ARG A 223 -7.36 -17.80 -5.19
N ILE A 224 -7.86 -17.78 -6.41
CA ILE A 224 -8.81 -18.74 -6.95
C ILE A 224 -8.05 -19.53 -8.01
N ALA A 225 -7.98 -20.83 -7.84
CA ALA A 225 -7.36 -21.73 -8.80
C ALA A 225 -8.19 -21.83 -10.09
N PRO A 226 -7.65 -22.32 -11.21
CA PRO A 226 -8.37 -22.45 -12.48
C PRO A 226 -9.63 -23.35 -12.43
N ASP A 227 -9.67 -24.29 -11.48
CA ASP A 227 -10.82 -25.16 -11.20
C ASP A 227 -11.87 -24.51 -10.29
N GLY A 228 -11.61 -23.29 -9.80
CA GLY A 228 -12.51 -22.53 -8.94
C GLY A 228 -12.22 -22.67 -7.44
N ASP A 229 -11.26 -23.48 -7.04
CA ASP A 229 -10.92 -23.67 -5.64
C ASP A 229 -10.27 -22.43 -5.02
N ALA A 230 -10.73 -22.05 -3.82
CA ALA A 230 -10.18 -20.94 -3.07
C ALA A 230 -8.93 -21.37 -2.27
N LEU A 231 -7.81 -20.68 -2.54
CA LEU A 231 -6.52 -20.91 -1.90
C LEU A 231 -6.14 -19.78 -0.95
N VAL A 232 -5.50 -20.12 0.16
CA VAL A 232 -4.78 -19.18 1.04
C VAL A 232 -3.30 -19.47 0.89
N LEU A 233 -2.56 -18.50 0.38
CA LEU A 233 -1.11 -18.60 0.21
C LEU A 233 -0.43 -17.98 1.43
N HIS A 234 0.38 -18.74 2.13
CA HIS A 234 1.18 -18.28 3.25
C HIS A 234 2.47 -17.65 2.72
N LEU A 235 2.73 -16.42 3.12
CA LEU A 235 3.91 -15.64 2.71
C LEU A 235 5.02 -15.70 3.76
N ASP A 236 4.74 -16.32 4.90
CA ASP A 236 5.61 -16.51 6.08
C ASP A 236 5.81 -18.01 6.39
N GLY A 237 6.03 -18.83 5.40
CA GLY A 237 6.17 -20.29 5.57
C GLY A 237 7.53 -20.72 6.13
N PRO A 238 7.67 -22.00 6.55
CA PRO A 238 8.87 -22.54 7.17
C PRO A 238 10.11 -22.53 6.27
N ASP A 239 9.94 -22.43 4.95
CA ASP A 239 11.04 -22.40 3.99
C ASP A 239 11.68 -21.00 3.83
N HIS A 240 11.22 -20.01 4.60
CA HIS A 240 11.83 -18.67 4.62
C HIS A 240 13.24 -18.67 5.18
N ASP A 241 13.62 -19.70 5.94
CA ASP A 241 14.95 -19.89 6.51
C ASP A 241 15.97 -20.52 5.55
N SER A 242 15.63 -20.65 4.26
CA SER A 242 16.61 -21.17 3.30
C SER A 242 17.82 -20.23 3.21
N PRO A 243 19.01 -20.65 3.65
CA PRO A 243 20.23 -19.83 3.53
C PRO A 243 20.62 -19.59 2.07
N HIS A 244 19.98 -20.29 1.13
CA HIS A 244 20.26 -20.19 -0.30
C HIS A 244 19.33 -19.21 -1.05
N ASP A 245 18.23 -18.77 -0.43
CA ASP A 245 17.33 -17.78 -1.02
C ASP A 245 16.83 -16.77 0.03
N PRO A 246 17.55 -15.65 0.20
CA PRO A 246 17.18 -14.62 1.17
C PRO A 246 15.97 -13.76 0.74
N ARG A 247 15.40 -14.02 -0.44
CA ARG A 247 14.25 -13.26 -0.91
C ARG A 247 13.04 -13.50 -0.02
N THR A 248 12.40 -12.45 0.43
CA THR A 248 11.13 -12.54 1.16
C THR A 248 9.95 -12.52 0.21
N LEU A 249 8.89 -13.26 0.55
CA LEU A 249 7.58 -13.15 -0.11
C LEU A 249 6.68 -12.07 0.52
N ALA A 250 7.16 -11.32 1.49
CA ALA A 250 6.40 -10.27 2.17
C ALA A 250 5.84 -9.21 1.19
N PHE A 251 6.49 -8.99 0.07
CA PHE A 251 6.02 -8.12 -1.01
C PHE A 251 5.35 -8.88 -2.16
N GLY A 252 5.10 -10.17 -1.99
CA GLY A 252 4.56 -11.05 -3.03
C GLY A 252 5.55 -11.31 -4.16
N ALA A 253 5.08 -11.94 -5.24
CA ALA A 253 5.82 -12.23 -6.46
C ALA A 253 4.94 -12.08 -7.70
N GLY A 254 5.57 -12.14 -8.90
CA GLY A 254 4.90 -12.12 -10.18
C GLY A 254 4.14 -10.82 -10.50
N PRO A 255 3.12 -10.89 -11.36
CA PRO A 255 2.41 -9.71 -11.85
C PRO A 255 1.70 -8.88 -10.77
N ARG A 256 1.54 -9.45 -9.57
CA ARG A 256 0.86 -8.83 -8.43
C ARG A 256 1.80 -8.53 -7.26
N ALA A 257 3.11 -8.59 -7.47
CA ALA A 257 4.09 -8.15 -6.49
C ALA A 257 3.83 -6.68 -6.07
N CYS A 258 4.19 -6.32 -4.85
CA CYS A 258 3.99 -4.96 -4.36
C CYS A 258 4.76 -3.96 -5.24
N PRO A 259 4.09 -2.96 -5.84
CA PRO A 259 4.78 -1.96 -6.66
C PRO A 259 5.49 -0.89 -5.82
N ALA A 260 5.11 -0.78 -4.54
CA ALA A 260 5.55 0.26 -3.62
C ALA A 260 6.55 -0.27 -2.57
N GLY A 261 7.24 -1.40 -2.82
CA GLY A 261 8.14 -2.00 -1.85
C GLY A 261 9.25 -1.04 -1.41
N ALA A 262 9.90 -0.37 -2.36
CA ALA A 262 10.93 0.63 -2.06
C ALA A 262 10.39 1.81 -1.24
N HIS A 263 9.20 2.33 -1.58
CA HIS A 263 8.54 3.41 -0.84
C HIS A 263 8.20 2.99 0.60
N ALA A 264 7.67 1.78 0.79
CA ALA A 264 7.36 1.26 2.12
C ALA A 264 8.61 1.11 2.99
N LEU A 265 9.71 0.62 2.42
CA LEU A 265 10.99 0.48 3.11
C LEU A 265 11.60 1.85 3.46
N ALA A 266 11.55 2.81 2.55
CA ALA A 266 12.06 4.16 2.79
C ALA A 266 11.33 4.85 3.95
N ILE A 267 9.99 4.80 3.96
CA ILE A 267 9.18 5.32 5.08
C ILE A 267 9.54 4.59 6.37
N ALA A 268 9.56 3.25 6.34
CA ALA A 268 9.81 2.45 7.54
C ALA A 268 11.22 2.70 8.11
N SER A 269 12.25 2.77 7.25
CA SER A 269 13.61 3.11 7.68
C SER A 269 13.65 4.47 8.36
N ALA A 270 13.15 5.50 7.69
CA ALA A 270 13.18 6.86 8.21
C ALA A 270 12.47 7.00 9.58
N VAL A 271 11.29 6.35 9.71
CA VAL A 271 10.55 6.35 10.99
C VAL A 271 11.31 5.60 12.09
N VAL A 272 11.85 4.41 11.79
CA VAL A 272 12.58 3.60 12.78
C VAL A 272 13.86 4.32 13.20
N ASP A 273 14.62 4.90 12.27
CA ASP A 273 15.83 5.67 12.57
C ASP A 273 15.53 6.85 13.50
N GLU A 274 14.50 7.65 13.19
CA GLU A 274 14.11 8.80 14.01
C GLU A 274 13.60 8.42 15.40
N VAL A 275 12.89 7.30 15.53
CA VAL A 275 12.43 6.81 16.85
C VAL A 275 13.57 6.26 17.67
N ARG A 276 14.58 5.63 17.05
CA ARG A 276 15.74 5.05 17.72
C ARG A 276 16.79 6.10 18.13
N ALA A 277 16.82 7.23 17.44
CA ALA A 277 17.75 8.35 17.75
C ALA A 277 17.44 9.07 19.08
N CYS A 278 16.46 8.61 19.84
CA CYS A 278 16.06 9.09 21.16
C CYS A 278 16.51 8.14 22.24
#